data_05d8df2cdfc0abb1956e688e4f00ec4a
#
_entry.id   05d8df2cdfc0abb1956e688e4f00ec4a
#
_cell.length_a   1.000
_cell.length_b   1.000
_cell.length_c   1.000
_cell.angle_alpha   90.00
_cell.angle_beta   90.00
_cell.angle_gamma   90.00
#
_symmetry.space_group_name_H-M   'P 1'
#
loop_
_entity.id
_entity.type
_entity.pdbx_description
1 polymer ?
#
loop_
_entity_poly.entity_id
_entity_poly.type
_entity_poly.pdbx_seq_one_letter_code
_entity_poly.pdbx_strand_id
1 'polypeptide(L)'
;MISSRTYHSLHLDIASQESDIICYILLHESLDEKQKTWLSDLSEKTSSNLVVISGFDWNNDLTPWKADGIKKGEIFGGKADNLLNILQSDFFVNIEMSLRIRKPKRYICGVSLSGLFALWASMKKELFTGIASISGSFWYDGFTEWFSKQEHVYSDVFYF
;
A
#
# COMPACT_ATOMS: atom_id res chain seq x y z
N MET A 1 -12.12 -1.58 -16.74
CA MET A 1 -13.25 -2.29 -16.03
C MET A 1 -13.00 -2.20 -14.54
N ILE A 2 -14.04 -1.92 -13.73
CA ILE A 2 -13.91 -1.88 -12.26
C ILE A 2 -14.65 -3.04 -11.61
N SER A 3 -14.09 -3.60 -10.54
CA SER A 3 -14.70 -4.67 -9.73
C SER A 3 -14.35 -4.49 -8.26
N SER A 4 -15.22 -4.92 -7.36
CA SER A 4 -14.98 -4.93 -5.93
C SER A 4 -15.05 -6.35 -5.39
N ARG A 5 -14.14 -6.72 -4.48
CA ARG A 5 -14.12 -8.03 -3.82
C ARG A 5 -13.46 -7.95 -2.45
N THR A 6 -13.59 -8.99 -1.66
CA THR A 6 -12.90 -9.13 -0.38
C THR A 6 -11.79 -10.18 -0.48
N TYR A 7 -10.72 -9.98 0.27
CA TYR A 7 -9.65 -10.95 0.47
C TYR A 7 -9.31 -10.98 1.97
N HIS A 8 -9.65 -12.08 2.63
CA HIS A 8 -9.71 -12.13 4.10
C HIS A 8 -10.57 -11.00 4.66
N SER A 9 -10.03 -10.13 5.50
CA SER A 9 -10.70 -8.95 6.06
C SER A 9 -10.55 -7.69 5.20
N LEU A 10 -9.73 -7.74 4.14
CA LEU A 10 -9.45 -6.58 3.30
C LEU A 10 -10.50 -6.42 2.21
N HIS A 11 -10.90 -5.19 1.96
CA HIS A 11 -11.75 -4.80 0.84
C HIS A 11 -10.88 -4.30 -0.32
N LEU A 12 -11.22 -4.72 -1.54
CA LEU A 12 -10.48 -4.42 -2.75
C LEU A 12 -11.39 -3.78 -3.78
N ASP A 13 -11.00 -2.60 -4.26
CA ASP A 13 -11.57 -1.99 -5.46
C ASP A 13 -10.51 -2.01 -6.57
N ILE A 14 -10.81 -2.67 -7.69
CA ILE A 14 -9.85 -2.99 -8.74
C ILE A 14 -10.29 -2.37 -10.05
N ALA A 15 -9.47 -1.48 -10.61
CA ALA A 15 -9.59 -1.01 -11.99
C ALA A 15 -8.49 -1.66 -12.84
N SER A 16 -8.90 -2.44 -13.86
CA SER A 16 -7.98 -3.29 -14.61
C SER A 16 -7.79 -2.84 -16.06
N GLN A 17 -6.55 -3.00 -16.54
CA GLN A 17 -6.09 -2.76 -17.92
C GLN A 17 -5.25 -3.95 -18.41
N GLU A 18 -5.02 -4.05 -19.72
CA GLU A 18 -4.03 -4.98 -20.28
C GLU A 18 -2.61 -4.39 -20.08
N SER A 19 -2.05 -4.59 -18.91
CA SER A 19 -0.77 -4.01 -18.51
C SER A 19 -0.05 -4.87 -17.47
N ASP A 20 1.26 -4.92 -17.53
CA ASP A 20 2.10 -5.51 -16.46
C ASP A 20 2.33 -4.54 -15.29
N ILE A 21 1.91 -3.27 -15.42
CA ILE A 21 2.00 -2.29 -14.33
C ILE A 21 0.82 -2.46 -13.39
N ILE A 22 1.10 -2.58 -12.09
CA ILE A 22 0.09 -2.65 -11.04
C ILE A 22 0.48 -1.77 -9.87
N CYS A 23 -0.44 -0.90 -9.44
CA CYS A 23 -0.27 -0.05 -8.27
C CYS A 23 -1.26 -0.44 -7.17
N TYR A 24 -0.75 -0.81 -6.03
CA TYR A 24 -1.51 -1.08 -4.81
C TYR A 24 -1.61 0.20 -3.99
N ILE A 25 -2.83 0.68 -3.78
CA ILE A 25 -3.14 1.93 -3.09
C ILE A 25 -3.80 1.62 -1.77
N LEU A 26 -3.18 2.01 -0.67
CA LEU A 26 -3.65 1.73 0.69
C LEU A 26 -4.48 2.90 1.21
N LEU A 27 -5.77 2.70 1.40
CA LEU A 27 -6.69 3.71 1.91
C LEU A 27 -7.37 3.26 3.21
N HIS A 28 -7.82 4.22 4.01
CA HIS A 28 -8.52 3.95 5.27
C HIS A 28 -9.89 3.32 5.01
N GLU A 29 -10.61 3.82 4.02
CA GLU A 29 -11.98 3.40 3.70
C GLU A 29 -12.08 2.90 2.27
N SER A 30 -13.09 2.07 2.01
CA SER A 30 -13.46 1.64 0.66
C SER A 30 -13.97 2.81 -0.16
N LEU A 31 -13.87 2.70 -1.48
CA LEU A 31 -14.29 3.75 -2.39
C LEU A 31 -15.82 3.81 -2.53
N ASP A 32 -16.36 5.02 -2.61
CA ASP A 32 -17.71 5.27 -3.07
C ASP A 32 -17.81 5.16 -4.62
N GLU A 33 -19.00 5.19 -5.17
CA GLU A 33 -19.22 5.02 -6.62
C GLU A 33 -18.58 6.13 -7.46
N LYS A 34 -18.48 7.35 -6.96
CA LYS A 34 -17.80 8.45 -7.63
C LYS A 34 -16.29 8.24 -7.66
N GLN A 35 -15.72 7.81 -6.54
CA GLN A 35 -14.30 7.50 -6.41
C GLN A 35 -13.93 6.27 -7.25
N LYS A 36 -14.80 5.26 -7.36
CA LYS A 36 -14.61 4.13 -8.28
C LYS A 36 -14.57 4.57 -9.73
N THR A 37 -15.43 5.50 -10.12
CA THR A 37 -15.39 6.08 -11.46
C THR A 37 -14.04 6.76 -11.73
N TRP A 38 -13.56 7.57 -10.77
CA TRP A 38 -12.23 8.19 -10.89
C TRP A 38 -11.09 7.17 -10.95
N LEU A 39 -11.18 6.08 -10.18
CA LEU A 39 -10.19 5.02 -10.23
C LEU A 39 -10.14 4.38 -11.61
N SER A 40 -11.31 4.13 -12.22
CA SER A 40 -11.42 3.61 -13.59
C SER A 40 -10.78 4.53 -14.62
N ASP A 41 -11.11 5.83 -14.56
CA ASP A 41 -10.58 6.85 -15.45
C ASP A 41 -9.06 7.00 -15.31
N LEU A 42 -8.56 6.96 -14.06
CA LEU A 42 -7.13 7.03 -13.78
C LEU A 42 -6.39 5.81 -14.32
N SER A 43 -6.96 4.62 -14.11
CA SER A 43 -6.42 3.35 -14.63
C SER A 43 -6.30 3.38 -16.15
N GLU A 44 -7.31 3.89 -16.85
CA GLU A 44 -7.30 4.05 -18.31
C GLU A 44 -6.24 5.04 -18.76
N LYS A 45 -6.19 6.24 -18.16
CA LYS A 45 -5.22 7.29 -18.48
C LYS A 45 -3.77 6.87 -18.26
N THR A 46 -3.51 6.06 -17.26
CA THR A 46 -2.16 5.59 -16.91
C THR A 46 -1.82 4.25 -17.55
N SER A 47 -2.76 3.62 -18.24
CA SER A 47 -2.63 2.26 -18.78
C SER A 47 -2.06 1.28 -17.74
N SER A 48 -2.58 1.33 -16.51
CA SER A 48 -2.11 0.52 -15.39
C SER A 48 -3.26 -0.09 -14.59
N ASN A 49 -2.99 -1.21 -13.95
CA ASN A 49 -3.91 -1.83 -13.01
C ASN A 49 -3.81 -1.07 -11.68
N LEU A 50 -4.94 -0.62 -11.15
CA LEU A 50 -5.02 0.05 -9.85
C LEU A 50 -5.84 -0.81 -8.89
N VAL A 51 -5.26 -1.12 -7.75
CA VAL A 51 -5.87 -1.93 -6.69
C VAL A 51 -5.89 -1.12 -5.41
N VAL A 52 -7.05 -0.59 -5.06
CA VAL A 52 -7.26 0.06 -3.77
C VAL A 52 -7.54 -1.02 -2.73
N ILE A 53 -6.82 -0.96 -1.63
CA ILE A 53 -6.93 -1.87 -0.51
C ILE A 53 -7.36 -1.08 0.73
N SER A 54 -8.40 -1.52 1.40
CA SER A 54 -8.90 -0.93 2.65
C SER A 54 -9.35 -2.00 3.65
N GLY A 55 -9.83 -1.60 4.83
CA GLY A 55 -10.27 -2.54 5.87
C GLY A 55 -9.16 -2.98 6.82
N PHE A 56 -8.06 -2.22 6.87
CA PHE A 56 -6.98 -2.40 7.86
C PHE A 56 -7.41 -1.95 9.26
N ASP A 57 -6.84 -2.56 10.27
CA ASP A 57 -6.72 -1.92 11.57
C ASP A 57 -5.63 -0.83 11.46
N TRP A 58 -6.08 0.41 11.16
CA TRP A 58 -5.23 1.51 10.71
C TRP A 58 -4.04 1.78 11.62
N ASN A 59 -4.28 1.80 12.93
CA ASN A 59 -3.23 2.10 13.90
C ASN A 59 -2.33 0.89 14.22
N ASN A 60 -2.79 -0.32 13.95
CA ASN A 60 -2.03 -1.53 14.24
C ASN A 60 -1.31 -2.07 13.00
N ASP A 61 -2.03 -2.25 11.87
CA ASP A 61 -1.51 -2.99 10.72
C ASP A 61 -0.53 -2.17 9.86
N LEU A 62 -0.59 -0.82 9.95
CA LEU A 62 0.25 0.07 9.14
C LEU A 62 1.47 0.61 9.89
N THR A 63 1.68 0.21 11.14
CA THR A 63 2.76 0.73 11.98
C THR A 63 3.85 -0.31 12.21
N PRO A 64 5.15 0.07 12.04
CA PRO A 64 6.27 -0.86 12.03
C PRO A 64 6.55 -1.55 13.38
N TRP A 65 6.35 -0.84 14.47
CA TRP A 65 6.54 -1.28 15.85
C TRP A 65 5.57 -0.57 16.77
N LYS A 66 5.47 -1.02 18.01
CA LYS A 66 4.59 -0.41 19.00
C LYS A 66 5.14 0.95 19.42
N ALA A 67 4.28 1.96 19.42
CA ALA A 67 4.59 3.32 19.87
C ALA A 67 3.35 4.00 20.46
N ASP A 68 3.58 5.04 21.26
CA ASP A 68 2.51 5.92 21.72
C ASP A 68 2.03 6.82 20.57
N GLY A 69 0.72 7.09 20.54
CA GLY A 69 0.11 7.97 19.58
C GLY A 69 0.30 9.44 19.92
N ILE A 70 -0.12 10.31 19.00
CA ILE A 70 -0.08 11.78 19.21
C ILE A 70 -1.12 12.20 20.28
N LYS A 71 -2.27 11.54 20.28
CA LYS A 71 -3.34 11.82 21.24
C LYS A 71 -3.11 11.02 22.51
N LYS A 72 -3.45 11.63 23.67
CA LYS A 72 -3.35 10.97 24.96
C LYS A 72 -4.17 9.66 24.97
N GLY A 73 -3.48 8.55 25.25
CA GLY A 73 -4.08 7.22 25.30
C GLY A 73 -4.21 6.51 23.95
N GLU A 74 -3.79 7.13 22.86
CA GLU A 74 -3.65 6.47 21.56
C GLU A 74 -2.39 5.60 21.56
N ILE A 75 -2.53 4.39 21.02
CA ILE A 75 -1.40 3.43 20.90
C ILE A 75 -1.38 2.88 19.48
N PHE A 76 -0.21 2.83 18.90
CA PHE A 76 0.06 2.13 17.65
C PHE A 76 0.57 0.72 17.94
N GLY A 77 -0.02 -0.29 17.29
CA GLY A 77 0.19 -1.69 17.67
C GLY A 77 1.44 -2.34 17.08
N GLY A 78 2.02 -1.76 16.04
CA GLY A 78 3.26 -2.27 15.44
C GLY A 78 3.13 -3.63 14.73
N LYS A 79 2.05 -3.83 13.97
CA LYS A 79 1.76 -5.12 13.30
C LYS A 79 2.03 -5.11 11.79
N ALA A 80 2.79 -4.13 11.29
CA ALA A 80 3.05 -3.99 9.86
C ALA A 80 3.73 -5.22 9.23
N ASP A 81 4.57 -5.94 9.97
CA ASP A 81 5.16 -7.20 9.51
C ASP A 81 4.07 -8.26 9.19
N ASN A 82 2.97 -8.31 9.95
CA ASN A 82 1.87 -9.25 9.70
C ASN A 82 1.16 -8.91 8.39
N LEU A 83 0.84 -7.63 8.16
CA LEU A 83 0.25 -7.19 6.91
C LEU A 83 1.18 -7.46 5.73
N LEU A 84 2.45 -7.11 5.83
CA LEU A 84 3.44 -7.35 4.79
C LEU A 84 3.54 -8.85 4.43
N ASN A 85 3.50 -9.73 5.43
CA ASN A 85 3.50 -11.17 5.21
C ASN A 85 2.23 -11.65 4.48
N ILE A 86 1.05 -11.13 4.83
CA ILE A 86 -0.21 -11.43 4.11
C ILE A 86 -0.11 -10.99 2.64
N LEU A 87 0.36 -9.78 2.39
CA LEU A 87 0.51 -9.25 1.04
C LEU A 87 1.51 -10.07 0.20
N GLN A 88 2.60 -10.48 0.81
CA GLN A 88 3.69 -11.22 0.15
C GLN A 88 3.37 -12.69 -0.09
N SER A 89 2.60 -13.36 0.79
CA SER A 89 2.34 -14.80 0.68
C SER A 89 1.52 -15.15 -0.56
N ASP A 90 0.23 -14.87 -0.51
CA ASP A 90 -0.72 -15.28 -1.56
C ASP A 90 -1.42 -14.09 -2.22
N PHE A 91 -1.49 -12.93 -1.54
CA PHE A 91 -2.30 -11.81 -1.99
C PHE A 91 -1.86 -11.30 -3.36
N PHE A 92 -0.60 -10.91 -3.50
CA PHE A 92 -0.09 -10.39 -4.77
C PHE A 92 -0.24 -11.42 -5.89
N VAL A 93 0.12 -12.67 -5.64
CA VAL A 93 0.04 -13.75 -6.63
C VAL A 93 -1.42 -13.94 -7.09
N ASN A 94 -2.37 -14.00 -6.17
CA ASN A 94 -3.80 -14.20 -6.49
C ASN A 94 -4.37 -13.03 -7.29
N ILE A 95 -4.03 -11.78 -6.93
CA ILE A 95 -4.49 -10.59 -7.65
C ILE A 95 -3.92 -10.59 -9.07
N GLU A 96 -2.61 -10.73 -9.20
CA GLU A 96 -1.90 -10.65 -10.46
C GLU A 96 -2.30 -11.78 -11.44
N MET A 97 -2.47 -12.99 -10.93
CA MET A 97 -3.01 -14.11 -11.73
C MET A 97 -4.44 -13.82 -12.23
N SER A 98 -5.30 -13.26 -11.36
CA SER A 98 -6.66 -12.91 -11.75
C SER A 98 -6.71 -11.82 -12.83
N LEU A 99 -5.73 -10.95 -12.87
CA LEU A 99 -5.54 -9.89 -13.86
C LEU A 99 -4.68 -10.34 -15.06
N ARG A 100 -4.24 -11.60 -15.09
CA ARG A 100 -3.38 -12.18 -16.12
C ARG A 100 -2.02 -11.48 -16.29
N ILE A 101 -1.52 -10.85 -15.23
CA ILE A 101 -0.21 -10.19 -15.21
C ILE A 101 0.87 -11.26 -15.06
N ARG A 102 1.83 -11.31 -15.97
CA ARG A 102 2.89 -12.34 -15.97
C ARG A 102 4.21 -11.84 -15.39
N LYS A 103 4.51 -10.55 -15.59
CA LYS A 103 5.75 -9.89 -15.13
C LYS A 103 5.41 -8.58 -14.42
N PRO A 104 4.85 -8.65 -13.22
CA PRO A 104 4.30 -7.49 -12.53
C PRO A 104 5.41 -6.47 -12.21
N LYS A 105 5.18 -5.23 -12.63
CA LYS A 105 5.86 -4.04 -12.13
C LYS A 105 5.00 -3.49 -11.01
N ARG A 106 5.32 -3.84 -9.77
CA ARG A 106 4.53 -3.49 -8.59
C ARG A 106 4.90 -2.13 -8.06
N TYR A 107 3.90 -1.30 -7.88
CA TYR A 107 4.02 -0.04 -7.15
C TYR A 107 3.12 -0.09 -5.93
N ILE A 108 3.53 0.61 -4.86
CA ILE A 108 2.71 0.78 -3.66
C ILE A 108 2.57 2.26 -3.35
N CYS A 109 1.35 2.69 -3.03
CA CYS A 109 1.03 4.08 -2.71
C CYS A 109 0.24 4.13 -1.41
N GLY A 110 0.56 5.10 -0.56
CA GLY A 110 -0.17 5.34 0.67
C GLY A 110 -0.11 6.79 1.12
N VAL A 111 -1.06 7.16 1.99
CA VAL A 111 -1.20 8.51 2.57
C VAL A 111 -1.10 8.41 4.09
N SER A 112 -0.41 9.33 4.75
CA SER A 112 -0.27 9.33 6.22
C SER A 112 0.35 8.03 6.75
N LEU A 113 -0.31 7.26 7.63
CA LEU A 113 0.22 5.97 8.13
C LEU A 113 0.39 4.92 7.02
N SER A 114 -0.46 4.90 6.01
CA SER A 114 -0.24 3.99 4.87
C SER A 114 0.94 4.43 4.00
N GLY A 115 1.26 5.73 3.96
CA GLY A 115 2.49 6.26 3.36
C GLY A 115 3.75 5.84 4.15
N LEU A 116 3.67 5.84 5.47
CA LEU A 116 4.70 5.28 6.35
C LEU A 116 4.92 3.79 6.05
N PHE A 117 3.82 3.00 6.01
CA PHE A 117 3.87 1.58 5.70
C PHE A 117 4.49 1.31 4.32
N ALA A 118 4.07 2.05 3.29
CA ALA A 118 4.59 1.87 1.93
C ALA A 118 6.11 2.04 1.87
N LEU A 119 6.64 3.09 2.50
CA LEU A 119 8.09 3.31 2.57
C LEU A 119 8.78 2.22 3.40
N TRP A 120 8.26 1.92 4.59
CA TRP A 120 8.82 0.89 5.46
C TRP A 120 8.84 -0.49 4.79
N ALA A 121 7.73 -0.91 4.16
CA ALA A 121 7.60 -2.20 3.49
C ALA A 121 8.59 -2.34 2.32
N SER A 122 8.81 -1.25 1.58
CA SER A 122 9.76 -1.24 0.47
C SER A 122 11.21 -1.44 0.92
N MET A 123 11.57 -0.96 2.11
CA MET A 123 12.91 -1.15 2.69
C MET A 123 13.10 -2.54 3.28
N LYS A 124 12.03 -3.22 3.66
CA LYS A 124 12.09 -4.58 4.24
C LYS A 124 12.25 -5.67 3.19
N LYS A 125 11.69 -5.46 2.01
CA LYS A 125 11.62 -6.48 0.94
C LYS A 125 11.66 -5.84 -0.44
N GLU A 126 12.39 -6.42 -1.34
CA GLU A 126 12.42 -6.06 -2.77
C GLU A 126 11.16 -6.57 -3.50
N LEU A 127 9.98 -6.10 -3.06
CA LEU A 127 8.69 -6.50 -3.62
C LEU A 127 8.15 -5.51 -4.65
N PHE A 128 8.60 -4.27 -4.58
CA PHE A 128 8.06 -3.16 -5.33
C PHE A 128 9.09 -2.57 -6.30
N THR A 129 8.64 -2.21 -7.48
CA THR A 129 9.43 -1.46 -8.47
C THR A 129 9.57 0.00 -8.05
N GLY A 130 8.54 0.55 -7.40
CA GLY A 130 8.55 1.91 -6.89
C GLY A 130 7.47 2.12 -5.84
N ILE A 131 7.59 3.24 -5.12
CA ILE A 131 6.68 3.62 -4.04
C ILE A 131 6.24 5.07 -4.18
N ALA A 132 5.04 5.39 -3.68
CA ALA A 132 4.61 6.75 -3.45
C ALA A 132 4.11 6.88 -2.01
N SER A 133 4.76 7.77 -1.26
CA SER A 133 4.36 8.11 0.11
C SER A 133 3.88 9.55 0.15
N ILE A 134 2.57 9.74 0.26
CA ILE A 134 1.93 11.05 0.24
C ILE A 134 1.72 11.49 1.68
N SER A 135 2.37 12.58 2.09
CA SER A 135 2.29 13.08 3.48
C SER A 135 2.51 11.96 4.51
N GLY A 136 3.48 11.07 4.26
CA GLY A 136 3.77 9.93 5.11
C GLY A 136 4.04 10.34 6.55
N SER A 137 3.55 9.55 7.50
CA SER A 137 3.66 9.83 8.95
C SER A 137 5.08 9.60 9.46
N PHE A 138 6.08 10.25 8.87
CA PHE A 138 7.51 10.07 9.21
C PHE A 138 7.91 10.65 10.57
N TRP A 139 7.00 11.37 11.23
CA TRP A 139 7.07 11.75 12.64
C TRP A 139 6.92 10.55 13.59
N TYR A 140 6.59 9.36 13.08
CA TYR A 140 6.44 8.14 13.86
C TYR A 140 7.70 7.87 14.69
N ASP A 141 7.50 7.56 15.97
CA ASP A 141 8.59 7.46 16.93
C ASP A 141 9.68 6.47 16.49
N GLY A 142 10.92 6.95 16.42
CA GLY A 142 12.10 6.19 15.99
C GLY A 142 12.19 5.92 14.48
N PHE A 143 11.21 6.39 13.64
CA PHE A 143 11.20 6.03 12.22
C PHE A 143 12.37 6.66 11.44
N THR A 144 12.68 7.92 11.67
CA THR A 144 13.79 8.61 11.00
C THR A 144 15.15 8.00 11.32
N GLU A 145 15.34 7.60 12.58
CA GLU A 145 16.57 6.90 13.01
C GLU A 145 16.67 5.50 12.41
N TRP A 146 15.54 4.79 12.35
CA TRP A 146 15.49 3.49 11.67
C TRP A 146 15.81 3.64 10.19
N PHE A 147 15.14 4.58 9.51
CA PHE A 147 15.28 4.82 8.08
C PHE A 147 16.71 5.23 7.68
N SER A 148 17.37 6.06 8.48
CA SER A 148 18.74 6.51 8.21
C SER A 148 19.79 5.39 8.22
N LYS A 149 19.44 4.23 8.80
CA LYS A 149 20.30 3.05 8.87
C LYS A 149 20.04 2.03 7.76
N GLN A 150 19.03 2.29 6.91
CA GLN A 150 18.71 1.41 5.79
C GLN A 150 19.61 1.72 4.60
N GLU A 151 20.07 0.67 3.90
CA GLU A 151 20.69 0.84 2.58
C GLU A 151 19.58 1.14 1.57
N HIS A 152 19.72 2.25 0.83
CA HIS A 152 18.73 2.65 -0.17
C HIS A 152 18.88 1.81 -1.42
N VAL A 153 17.91 0.92 -1.68
CA VAL A 153 17.92 -0.02 -2.80
C VAL A 153 17.14 0.52 -4.01
N TYR A 154 16.38 1.63 -3.87
CA TYR A 154 15.46 2.09 -4.91
C TYR A 154 15.92 3.38 -5.58
N SER A 155 15.95 3.35 -6.94
CA SER A 155 16.16 4.54 -7.79
C SER A 155 14.89 5.40 -7.94
N ASP A 156 13.70 4.82 -7.75
CA ASP A 156 12.41 5.46 -8.06
C ASP A 156 11.53 5.59 -6.80
N VAL A 157 11.95 6.44 -5.86
CA VAL A 157 11.15 6.82 -4.68
C VAL A 157 10.60 8.21 -4.87
N PHE A 158 9.28 8.34 -4.88
CA PHE A 158 8.60 9.63 -4.98
C PHE A 158 8.05 10.04 -3.61
N TYR A 159 8.54 11.16 -3.08
CA TYR A 159 8.01 11.82 -1.87
C TYR A 159 7.20 13.04 -2.31
N PHE A 160 5.98 13.15 -1.82
CA PHE A 160 5.14 14.32 -2.00
C PHE A 160 4.54 14.78 -0.68
#